data_5d271ae618e76f854d80c4b0699b6971
#
_entry.id   5d271ae618e76f854d80c4b0699b6971
#
_cell.length_a   1.000
_cell.length_b   1.000
_cell.length_c   1.000
_cell.angle_alpha   90.00
_cell.angle_beta   90.00
_cell.angle_gamma   90.00
#
_symmetry.space_group_name_H-M   'P 1'
#
loop_
_entity.id
_entity.type
_entity.pdbx_description
1 polymer ?
#
loop_
_entity_poly.entity_id
_entity_poly.type
_entity_poly.pdbx_seq_one_letter_code
_entity_poly.pdbx_strand_id
1 'polypeptide(L)'
;MRTEAKARAGDLQSPLGATDSHGRRLEAAGTMSRRQLLQRAGGGLGWLACASLLGRDAVAGPLNPLAPKAAHFAGTAKSVIWIFANGGPSQVDTWDYKPELAKRDGTELAGFDNKTGFFPGSVGPLMKSPFAWQQSGRSGTWTSDLFPHLARQVDKLAFIHSCFTNSNNHSPALFMMNTGVTRMGYPCVGSWVTYGLGSESDALPSFVVMSDPLNRGLPKGKALNWGAGFLPSVYQGTWLKPQGEPIANLKPPANLNEQRQRA
;
A
#
# COMPACT_ATOMS: atom_id res chain seq x y z
N MET A 1 -1.11 59.71 -44.58
CA MET A 1 -0.28 60.92 -44.36
C MET A 1 0.88 60.48 -43.43
N ARG A 2 2.06 60.36 -44.05
CA ARG A 2 3.39 60.81 -43.58
C ARG A 2 3.83 60.27 -42.24
N THR A 3 5.04 59.77 -41.99
CA THR A 3 6.33 59.73 -42.73
C THR A 3 7.28 58.80 -42.00
N GLU A 4 8.15 58.20 -42.79
CA GLU A 4 9.32 57.36 -42.36
C GLU A 4 10.31 58.13 -41.49
N ALA A 5 11.04 57.36 -40.62
CA ALA A 5 12.42 57.69 -40.37
C ALA A 5 13.21 56.43 -40.05
N LYS A 6 14.07 56.03 -41.02
CA LYS A 6 15.21 55.13 -40.94
C LYS A 6 16.31 55.78 -40.09
N ALA A 7 16.90 55.06 -39.15
CA ALA A 7 18.20 55.44 -38.58
C ALA A 7 19.13 54.22 -38.55
N ARG A 8 20.31 54.45 -39.08
CA ARG A 8 21.38 53.55 -39.47
C ARG A 8 22.05 52.83 -38.32
N ALA A 9 22.55 51.63 -38.63
CA ALA A 9 23.56 50.91 -37.91
C ALA A 9 24.85 51.71 -37.71
N GLY A 10 25.32 51.74 -36.49
CA GLY A 10 26.68 52.19 -36.14
C GLY A 10 27.52 50.98 -35.72
N ASP A 11 28.57 50.76 -36.48
CA ASP A 11 29.63 49.79 -36.17
C ASP A 11 30.26 50.10 -34.83
N LEU A 12 30.16 49.15 -33.89
CA LEU A 12 30.99 49.12 -32.69
C LEU A 12 32.13 48.13 -32.90
N GLN A 13 33.27 48.67 -33.22
CA GLN A 13 34.59 47.97 -33.27
C GLN A 13 34.86 47.29 -31.94
N SER A 14 35.25 46.06 -32.02
CA SER A 14 35.72 45.25 -30.87
C SER A 14 37.06 45.82 -30.34
N PRO A 15 37.25 45.91 -29.02
CA PRO A 15 38.55 46.30 -28.49
C PRO A 15 39.58 45.18 -28.67
N LEU A 16 40.74 45.56 -29.16
CA LEU A 16 41.94 44.79 -29.38
C LEU A 16 42.31 43.98 -28.12
N GLY A 17 42.60 42.70 -28.30
CA GLY A 17 42.96 41.78 -27.23
C GLY A 17 44.23 42.20 -26.47
N ALA A 18 44.17 42.14 -25.17
CA ALA A 18 45.29 42.32 -24.28
C ALA A 18 46.26 41.13 -24.40
N THR A 19 47.56 41.42 -24.60
CA THR A 19 48.64 40.45 -24.57
C THR A 19 49.44 40.61 -23.26
N ASP A 20 49.98 39.48 -22.73
CA ASP A 20 50.80 39.47 -21.54
C ASP A 20 52.25 40.05 -21.88
N SER A 21 53.06 40.27 -20.86
CA SER A 21 54.41 40.78 -20.98
C SER A 21 55.37 39.91 -21.81
N HIS A 22 54.90 38.78 -22.36
CA HIS A 22 55.61 37.83 -23.21
C HIS A 22 54.98 37.62 -24.58
N GLY A 23 54.07 38.52 -25.00
CA GLY A 23 53.47 38.51 -26.34
C GLY A 23 52.46 37.35 -26.59
N ARG A 24 52.01 36.65 -25.57
CA ARG A 24 50.99 35.64 -25.71
C ARG A 24 49.62 36.27 -25.58
N ARG A 25 48.71 35.96 -26.53
CA ARG A 25 47.28 36.32 -26.44
C ARG A 25 46.67 35.63 -25.21
N LEU A 26 46.18 36.42 -24.29
CA LEU A 26 45.31 35.92 -23.23
C LEU A 26 44.00 35.49 -23.88
N GLU A 27 43.82 34.22 -24.12
CA GLU A 27 42.51 33.68 -24.43
C GLU A 27 41.58 33.99 -23.26
N ALA A 28 40.62 34.88 -23.49
CA ALA A 28 39.56 35.13 -22.53
C ALA A 28 38.91 33.79 -22.23
N ALA A 29 39.00 33.35 -20.95
CA ALA A 29 38.31 32.18 -20.48
C ALA A 29 36.82 32.32 -20.87
N GLY A 30 36.41 31.52 -21.89
CA GLY A 30 35.11 31.64 -22.47
C GLY A 30 34.04 31.50 -21.38
N THR A 31 33.31 32.58 -21.16
CA THR A 31 32.16 32.57 -20.23
C THR A 31 31.17 31.53 -20.71
N MET A 32 31.09 30.45 -19.94
CA MET A 32 30.20 29.34 -20.22
C MET A 32 28.74 29.86 -20.23
N SER A 33 28.05 29.72 -21.34
CA SER A 33 26.64 30.13 -21.42
C SER A 33 25.79 29.36 -20.44
N ARG A 34 24.71 29.97 -19.94
CA ARG A 34 23.71 29.29 -19.06
C ARG A 34 23.26 27.96 -19.63
N ARG A 35 23.10 27.86 -20.94
CA ARG A 35 22.73 26.63 -21.64
C ARG A 35 23.82 25.56 -21.56
N GLN A 36 25.11 25.96 -21.73
CA GLN A 36 26.26 25.05 -21.59
C GLN A 36 26.44 24.59 -20.14
N LEU A 37 26.18 25.48 -19.17
CA LEU A 37 26.20 25.12 -17.74
C LEU A 37 25.12 24.09 -17.44
N LEU A 38 23.88 24.29 -17.90
CA LEU A 38 22.78 23.35 -17.71
C LEU A 38 23.03 22.01 -18.41
N GLN A 39 23.59 22.03 -19.62
CA GLN A 39 23.93 20.79 -20.33
C GLN A 39 25.05 20.01 -19.64
N ARG A 40 26.05 20.68 -19.07
CA ARG A 40 27.13 20.01 -18.33
C ARG A 40 26.75 19.61 -16.92
N ALA A 41 25.99 20.42 -16.22
CA ALA A 41 25.49 20.09 -14.88
C ALA A 41 24.38 19.01 -14.92
N GLY A 42 23.48 19.05 -15.91
CA GLY A 42 22.47 18.03 -16.12
C GLY A 42 23.03 16.70 -16.62
N GLY A 43 24.16 16.71 -17.37
CA GLY A 43 24.82 15.52 -17.92
C GLY A 43 25.53 14.66 -16.87
N GLY A 44 25.98 15.21 -15.77
CA GLY A 44 26.71 14.45 -14.72
C GLY A 44 25.81 13.63 -13.83
N LEU A 45 24.95 14.27 -13.06
CA LEU A 45 24.04 13.59 -12.13
C LEU A 45 22.88 12.89 -12.83
N GLY A 46 22.35 13.50 -13.90
CA GLY A 46 21.30 12.88 -14.73
C GLY A 46 21.80 11.63 -15.46
N TRP A 47 23.04 11.61 -15.95
CA TRP A 47 23.67 10.41 -16.51
C TRP A 47 23.95 9.34 -15.47
N LEU A 48 24.39 9.68 -14.27
CA LEU A 48 24.56 8.72 -13.17
C LEU A 48 23.24 8.13 -12.72
N ALA A 49 22.19 8.95 -12.61
CA ALA A 49 20.85 8.45 -12.33
C ALA A 49 20.30 7.57 -13.47
N CYS A 50 20.47 7.99 -14.72
CA CYS A 50 20.06 7.23 -15.88
C CYS A 50 20.90 5.94 -16.06
N ALA A 51 22.21 5.99 -15.81
CA ALA A 51 23.08 4.81 -15.83
C ALA A 51 22.75 3.84 -14.69
N SER A 52 22.34 4.33 -13.50
CA SER A 52 21.88 3.48 -12.40
C SER A 52 20.53 2.82 -12.70
N LEU A 53 19.67 3.49 -13.44
CA LEU A 53 18.39 2.93 -13.90
C LEU A 53 18.59 1.95 -15.06
N LEU A 54 19.36 2.33 -16.08
CA LEU A 54 19.67 1.49 -17.23
C LEU A 54 20.61 0.34 -16.88
N GLY A 55 21.53 0.51 -15.92
CA GLY A 55 22.40 -0.55 -15.44
C GLY A 55 21.66 -1.64 -14.66
N ARG A 56 20.53 -1.32 -14.07
CA ARG A 56 19.62 -2.31 -13.49
C ARG A 56 18.89 -3.11 -14.56
N ASP A 57 18.57 -2.49 -15.70
CA ASP A 57 17.87 -3.14 -16.81
C ASP A 57 18.81 -3.91 -17.74
N ALA A 58 20.10 -3.55 -17.80
CA ALA A 58 21.10 -4.16 -18.70
C ALA A 58 21.56 -5.56 -18.26
N VAL A 59 21.25 -5.99 -17.05
CA VAL A 59 21.57 -7.35 -16.53
C VAL A 59 20.35 -8.28 -16.57
N ALA A 60 19.19 -7.77 -16.97
CA ALA A 60 17.94 -8.50 -16.91
C ALA A 60 17.35 -8.70 -18.30
N GLY A 61 17.28 -9.95 -18.75
CA GLY A 61 16.16 -10.40 -19.59
C GLY A 61 14.83 -9.96 -18.96
N PRO A 62 13.65 -10.18 -19.57
CA PRO A 62 12.39 -9.70 -19.01
C PRO A 62 12.29 -10.14 -17.56
N LEU A 63 12.57 -9.18 -16.65
CA LEU A 63 12.59 -9.44 -15.21
C LEU A 63 11.17 -9.87 -14.82
N ASN A 64 11.04 -11.12 -14.41
CA ASN A 64 9.81 -11.54 -13.75
C ASN A 64 9.66 -10.69 -12.49
N PRO A 65 8.71 -9.74 -12.43
CA PRO A 65 8.54 -8.85 -11.27
C PRO A 65 8.18 -9.63 -10.00
N LEU A 66 7.71 -10.87 -10.16
CA LEU A 66 7.37 -11.80 -9.09
C LEU A 66 8.52 -12.73 -8.70
N ALA A 67 9.68 -12.65 -9.35
CA ALA A 67 10.83 -13.47 -8.96
C ALA A 67 11.15 -13.28 -7.46
N PRO A 68 11.59 -14.35 -6.77
CA PRO A 68 11.98 -14.26 -5.36
C PRO A 68 13.04 -13.18 -5.12
N LYS A 69 12.85 -12.38 -4.11
CA LYS A 69 13.77 -11.30 -3.73
C LYS A 69 14.44 -11.62 -2.41
N ALA A 70 15.72 -11.25 -2.29
CA ALA A 70 16.43 -11.38 -1.04
C ALA A 70 15.77 -10.54 0.06
N ALA A 71 15.43 -11.18 1.16
CA ALA A 71 14.92 -10.48 2.34
C ALA A 71 16.05 -9.71 3.03
N HIS A 72 15.74 -8.56 3.65
CA HIS A 72 16.71 -7.79 4.44
C HIS A 72 17.15 -8.53 5.71
N PHE A 73 16.31 -9.43 6.22
CA PHE A 73 16.57 -10.25 7.40
C PHE A 73 16.23 -11.70 7.06
N ALA A 74 16.93 -12.64 7.70
CA ALA A 74 16.64 -14.05 7.56
C ALA A 74 15.19 -14.33 8.03
N GLY A 75 14.34 -14.75 7.11
CA GLY A 75 12.95 -15.11 7.38
C GLY A 75 12.84 -16.57 7.83
N THR A 76 11.98 -16.85 8.79
CA THR A 76 11.62 -18.21 9.20
C THR A 76 10.25 -18.64 8.66
N ALA A 77 9.37 -17.69 8.35
CA ALA A 77 8.07 -17.94 7.78
C ALA A 77 8.15 -18.12 6.26
N LYS A 78 7.55 -19.17 5.73
CA LYS A 78 7.46 -19.45 4.28
C LYS A 78 6.19 -18.90 3.65
N SER A 79 5.13 -18.73 4.43
CA SER A 79 3.82 -18.28 3.96
C SER A 79 3.16 -17.39 4.98
N VAL A 80 2.34 -16.45 4.50
CA VAL A 80 1.52 -15.57 5.32
C VAL A 80 0.05 -15.87 5.04
N ILE A 81 -0.72 -16.12 6.10
CA ILE A 81 -2.18 -16.24 6.03
C ILE A 81 -2.77 -15.03 6.74
N TRP A 82 -3.44 -14.16 5.98
CA TRP A 82 -4.13 -12.99 6.49
C TRP A 82 -5.61 -13.30 6.67
N ILE A 83 -6.07 -13.50 7.91
CA ILE A 83 -7.48 -13.75 8.22
C ILE A 83 -8.12 -12.41 8.55
N PHE A 84 -8.98 -11.95 7.67
CA PHE A 84 -9.67 -10.68 7.80
C PHE A 84 -11.14 -10.89 8.16
N ALA A 85 -11.47 -10.66 9.42
CA ALA A 85 -12.85 -10.76 9.93
C ALA A 85 -13.63 -9.49 9.54
N ASN A 86 -14.28 -9.54 8.39
CA ASN A 86 -15.08 -8.43 7.85
C ASN A 86 -16.26 -8.10 8.78
N GLY A 87 -16.49 -6.80 9.00
CA GLY A 87 -17.60 -6.30 9.82
C GLY A 87 -17.22 -5.93 11.24
N GLY A 88 -16.02 -6.27 11.69
CA GLY A 88 -15.50 -5.91 13.00
C GLY A 88 -16.10 -6.74 14.13
N PRO A 89 -15.49 -7.88 14.52
CA PRO A 89 -15.89 -8.60 15.72
C PRO A 89 -15.76 -7.71 16.95
N SER A 90 -16.69 -7.86 17.88
CA SER A 90 -16.67 -7.13 19.15
C SER A 90 -15.43 -7.56 19.97
N GLN A 91 -14.49 -6.66 20.18
CA GLN A 91 -13.29 -6.98 20.95
C GLN A 91 -13.62 -7.30 22.41
N VAL A 92 -14.63 -6.65 22.97
CA VAL A 92 -15.06 -6.88 24.37
C VAL A 92 -15.80 -8.19 24.58
N ASP A 93 -16.13 -8.88 23.51
CA ASP A 93 -16.75 -10.21 23.53
C ASP A 93 -15.78 -11.32 23.12
N THR A 94 -14.56 -10.99 22.70
CA THR A 94 -13.59 -11.95 22.16
C THR A 94 -12.30 -12.06 22.96
N TRP A 95 -11.50 -10.97 23.02
CA TRP A 95 -10.13 -11.01 23.54
C TRP A 95 -9.80 -9.90 24.54
N ASP A 96 -10.64 -8.87 24.64
CA ASP A 96 -10.39 -7.70 25.48
C ASP A 96 -11.36 -7.69 26.67
N TYR A 97 -11.02 -8.48 27.68
CA TYR A 97 -11.85 -8.61 28.90
C TYR A 97 -11.98 -7.30 29.65
N LYS A 98 -13.22 -6.86 29.87
CA LYS A 98 -13.56 -5.62 30.57
C LYS A 98 -14.42 -5.91 31.80
N PRO A 99 -13.84 -6.21 32.98
CA PRO A 99 -14.61 -6.51 34.19
C PRO A 99 -15.50 -5.35 34.64
N GLU A 100 -15.15 -4.12 34.32
CA GLU A 100 -15.97 -2.95 34.64
C GLU A 100 -17.31 -2.95 33.89
N LEU A 101 -17.40 -3.52 32.70
CA LEU A 101 -18.68 -3.68 32.00
C LEU A 101 -19.61 -4.63 32.74
N ALA A 102 -19.07 -5.70 33.34
CA ALA A 102 -19.88 -6.62 34.14
C ALA A 102 -20.40 -5.97 35.43
N LYS A 103 -19.59 -5.11 36.07
CA LYS A 103 -20.00 -4.37 37.28
C LYS A 103 -21.04 -3.29 37.01
N ARG A 104 -21.01 -2.69 35.83
CA ARG A 104 -21.86 -1.57 35.45
C ARG A 104 -22.94 -1.95 34.43
N ASP A 105 -23.20 -3.24 34.29
CA ASP A 105 -24.24 -3.76 33.39
C ASP A 105 -25.60 -3.09 33.68
N GLY A 106 -26.26 -2.60 32.65
CA GLY A 106 -27.55 -1.91 32.74
C GLY A 106 -27.48 -0.48 33.24
N THR A 107 -26.29 0.07 33.53
CA THR A 107 -26.15 1.47 33.97
C THR A 107 -25.81 2.42 32.86
N GLU A 108 -26.24 3.65 32.90
CA GLU A 108 -25.81 4.69 31.96
C GLU A 108 -24.39 5.17 32.29
N LEU A 109 -23.61 5.50 31.25
CA LEU A 109 -22.27 6.05 31.40
C LEU A 109 -22.39 7.57 31.63
N ALA A 110 -22.13 8.01 32.84
CA ALA A 110 -22.16 9.43 33.17
C ALA A 110 -21.14 10.22 32.31
N GLY A 111 -21.60 11.36 31.79
CA GLY A 111 -20.77 12.23 30.93
C GLY A 111 -20.53 11.74 29.52
N PHE A 112 -21.13 10.63 29.11
CA PHE A 112 -21.05 10.16 27.74
C PHE A 112 -21.95 11.00 26.83
N ASP A 113 -21.38 11.51 25.73
CA ASP A 113 -22.15 12.19 24.69
C ASP A 113 -22.86 11.17 23.80
N ASN A 114 -24.16 11.00 24.02
CA ASN A 114 -25.00 10.09 23.24
C ASN A 114 -25.25 10.53 21.78
N LYS A 115 -24.74 11.70 21.38
CA LYS A 115 -24.73 12.17 20.00
C LYS A 115 -23.54 11.66 19.21
N THR A 116 -22.55 11.02 19.86
CA THR A 116 -21.43 10.38 19.19
C THR A 116 -21.85 9.07 18.56
N GLY A 117 -21.14 8.67 17.50
CA GLY A 117 -21.36 7.42 16.81
C GLY A 117 -22.19 7.53 15.54
N PHE A 118 -22.51 6.38 14.97
CA PHE A 118 -23.21 6.30 13.66
C PHE A 118 -24.72 6.55 13.78
N PHE A 119 -25.28 6.28 14.97
CA PHE A 119 -26.71 6.46 15.27
C PHE A 119 -26.88 7.34 16.52
N PRO A 120 -26.77 8.67 16.37
CA PRO A 120 -26.95 9.58 17.50
C PRO A 120 -28.30 9.37 18.19
N GLY A 121 -28.29 9.33 19.50
CA GLY A 121 -29.50 9.15 20.31
C GLY A 121 -29.99 7.69 20.44
N SER A 122 -29.28 6.72 19.85
CA SER A 122 -29.62 5.28 19.94
C SER A 122 -28.67 4.53 20.88
N VAL A 123 -27.92 5.22 21.71
CA VAL A 123 -27.01 4.61 22.67
C VAL A 123 -27.78 4.22 23.92
N GLY A 124 -27.75 2.93 24.24
CA GLY A 124 -28.34 2.38 25.45
C GLY A 124 -27.37 2.35 26.64
N PRO A 125 -27.76 1.77 27.76
CA PRO A 125 -26.90 1.55 28.91
C PRO A 125 -25.72 0.63 28.58
N LEU A 126 -24.72 0.62 29.46
CA LEU A 126 -23.58 -0.30 29.37
C LEU A 126 -24.08 -1.75 29.39
N MET A 127 -23.49 -2.59 28.58
CA MET A 127 -23.82 -3.99 28.47
C MET A 127 -22.58 -4.85 28.72
N LYS A 128 -22.68 -5.80 29.64
CA LYS A 128 -21.65 -6.84 29.82
C LYS A 128 -21.60 -7.77 28.63
N SER A 129 -20.46 -8.40 28.44
CA SER A 129 -20.35 -9.48 27.48
C SER A 129 -21.31 -10.63 27.82
N PRO A 130 -22.08 -11.16 26.88
CA PRO A 130 -22.93 -12.33 27.10
C PRO A 130 -22.14 -13.63 27.21
N PHE A 131 -20.84 -13.61 26.89
CA PHE A 131 -19.95 -14.76 26.87
C PHE A 131 -19.24 -14.93 28.19
N ALA A 132 -18.93 -16.19 28.56
CA ALA A 132 -18.13 -16.51 29.73
C ALA A 132 -16.65 -16.24 29.45
N TRP A 133 -15.95 -15.73 30.46
CA TRP A 133 -14.54 -15.39 30.37
C TRP A 133 -13.69 -16.26 31.28
N GLN A 134 -12.54 -16.72 30.78
CA GLN A 134 -11.57 -17.49 31.55
C GLN A 134 -10.14 -17.11 31.16
N GLN A 135 -9.20 -17.36 32.03
CA GLN A 135 -7.78 -17.32 31.70
C GLN A 135 -7.37 -18.63 31.06
N SER A 136 -6.64 -18.56 29.95
CA SER A 136 -6.23 -19.69 29.15
C SER A 136 -4.72 -19.69 28.92
N GLY A 137 -4.15 -20.89 28.73
CA GLY A 137 -2.73 -21.09 28.49
C GLY A 137 -1.84 -20.76 29.70
N ARG A 138 -0.54 -20.90 29.51
CA ARG A 138 0.48 -20.53 30.51
C ARG A 138 0.63 -19.01 30.63
N SER A 139 0.29 -18.28 29.58
CA SER A 139 0.29 -16.82 29.57
C SER A 139 -0.79 -16.20 30.44
N GLY A 140 -1.83 -16.97 30.82
CA GLY A 140 -2.96 -16.46 31.57
C GLY A 140 -3.80 -15.45 30.79
N THR A 141 -3.77 -15.49 29.47
CA THR A 141 -4.51 -14.58 28.61
C THR A 141 -6.00 -14.78 28.76
N TRP A 142 -6.75 -13.68 28.93
CA TRP A 142 -8.20 -13.72 28.99
C TRP A 142 -8.79 -14.09 27.64
N THR A 143 -9.68 -15.07 27.63
CA THR A 143 -10.38 -15.55 26.44
C THR A 143 -11.86 -15.74 26.76
N SER A 144 -12.71 -15.42 25.80
CA SER A 144 -14.12 -15.78 25.91
C SER A 144 -14.37 -17.18 25.38
N ASP A 145 -15.49 -17.78 25.75
CA ASP A 145 -15.92 -19.09 25.27
C ASP A 145 -16.40 -19.09 23.81
N LEU A 146 -16.46 -17.91 23.18
CA LEU A 146 -16.80 -17.77 21.75
C LEU A 146 -15.80 -18.48 20.82
N PHE A 147 -14.50 -18.52 21.22
CA PHE A 147 -13.43 -19.12 20.42
C PHE A 147 -12.68 -20.24 21.17
N PRO A 148 -13.33 -21.35 21.52
CA PRO A 148 -12.75 -22.39 22.36
C PRO A 148 -11.52 -23.10 21.73
N HIS A 149 -11.47 -23.14 20.38
CA HIS A 149 -10.33 -23.72 19.67
C HIS A 149 -9.10 -22.80 19.68
N LEU A 150 -9.30 -21.50 19.53
CA LEU A 150 -8.22 -20.51 19.61
C LEU A 150 -7.72 -20.36 21.05
N ALA A 151 -8.57 -20.44 22.04
CA ALA A 151 -8.20 -20.41 23.45
C ALA A 151 -7.16 -21.48 23.81
N ARG A 152 -7.20 -22.66 23.16
CA ARG A 152 -6.18 -23.72 23.32
C ARG A 152 -4.83 -23.40 22.68
N GLN A 153 -4.76 -22.40 21.81
CA GLN A 153 -3.54 -21.97 21.12
C GLN A 153 -3.02 -20.63 21.61
N VAL A 154 -3.60 -20.08 22.68
CA VAL A 154 -3.37 -18.70 23.12
C VAL A 154 -1.88 -18.40 23.40
N ASP A 155 -1.12 -19.38 23.90
CA ASP A 155 0.32 -19.24 24.13
C ASP A 155 1.16 -19.06 22.85
N LYS A 156 0.56 -19.28 21.68
CA LYS A 156 1.19 -19.10 20.36
C LYS A 156 0.73 -17.80 19.68
N LEU A 157 -0.13 -17.03 20.33
CA LEU A 157 -0.70 -15.81 19.78
C LEU A 157 -0.06 -14.58 20.43
N ALA A 158 0.13 -13.55 19.64
CA ALA A 158 0.45 -12.21 20.10
C ALA A 158 -0.78 -11.31 19.95
N PHE A 159 -1.16 -10.60 21.02
CA PHE A 159 -2.34 -9.73 21.02
C PHE A 159 -1.93 -8.27 21.02
N ILE A 160 -2.56 -7.48 20.17
CA ILE A 160 -2.40 -6.03 20.12
C ILE A 160 -3.76 -5.41 20.39
N HIS A 161 -4.04 -5.11 21.66
CA HIS A 161 -5.35 -4.59 22.12
C HIS A 161 -5.56 -3.11 21.82
N SER A 162 -4.48 -2.35 21.54
CA SER A 162 -4.52 -0.90 21.37
C SER A 162 -4.70 -0.42 19.92
N CYS A 163 -5.05 -1.31 19.00
CA CYS A 163 -5.33 -0.91 17.62
C CYS A 163 -6.60 -0.07 17.54
N PHE A 164 -6.53 1.03 16.80
CA PHE A 164 -7.67 1.93 16.57
C PHE A 164 -7.68 2.45 15.13
N THR A 165 -8.79 3.02 14.73
CA THR A 165 -8.94 3.74 13.46
C THR A 165 -9.67 5.05 13.68
N ASN A 166 -9.40 6.03 12.83
CA ASN A 166 -10.06 7.33 12.86
C ASN A 166 -11.46 7.32 12.23
N SER A 167 -11.96 6.17 11.84
CA SER A 167 -13.26 6.06 11.21
C SER A 167 -14.15 5.04 11.92
N ASN A 168 -15.36 5.47 12.24
CA ASN A 168 -16.46 4.62 12.71
C ASN A 168 -17.27 4.00 11.55
N ASN A 169 -16.93 4.34 10.29
CA ASN A 169 -17.57 3.77 9.10
C ASN A 169 -16.80 2.55 8.62
N HIS A 170 -17.52 1.47 8.31
CA HIS A 170 -16.91 0.20 7.88
C HIS A 170 -15.96 0.35 6.70
N SER A 171 -16.32 1.05 5.61
CA SER A 171 -15.49 1.10 4.41
C SER A 171 -14.12 1.74 4.64
N PRO A 172 -13.99 2.94 5.19
CA PRO A 172 -12.69 3.52 5.53
C PRO A 172 -11.92 2.70 6.57
N ALA A 173 -12.60 2.10 7.56
CA ALA A 173 -11.96 1.27 8.57
C ALA A 173 -11.38 -0.03 7.97
N LEU A 174 -12.08 -0.65 7.01
CA LEU A 174 -11.61 -1.82 6.28
C LEU A 174 -10.37 -1.48 5.43
N PHE A 175 -10.38 -0.34 4.76
CA PHE A 175 -9.19 0.12 4.02
C PHE A 175 -8.01 0.36 4.97
N MET A 176 -8.23 1.02 6.11
CA MET A 176 -7.19 1.23 7.11
C MET A 176 -6.56 -0.10 7.56
N MET A 177 -7.38 -1.11 7.84
CA MET A 177 -6.88 -2.43 8.26
C MET A 177 -6.07 -3.14 7.17
N ASN A 178 -6.50 -3.04 5.91
CA ASN A 178 -5.87 -3.76 4.80
C ASN A 178 -4.72 -3.00 4.13
N THR A 179 -4.72 -1.66 4.18
CA THR A 179 -3.77 -0.82 3.42
C THR A 179 -2.99 0.18 4.28
N GLY A 180 -3.39 0.36 5.56
CA GLY A 180 -2.82 1.38 6.43
C GLY A 180 -3.38 2.79 6.20
N VAL A 181 -4.35 2.97 5.28
CA VAL A 181 -4.93 4.28 4.93
C VAL A 181 -6.43 4.16 4.79
N THR A 182 -7.19 5.14 5.29
CA THR A 182 -8.66 5.14 5.24
C THR A 182 -9.24 5.42 3.85
N ARG A 183 -8.42 5.65 2.84
CA ARG A 183 -8.79 5.98 1.46
C ARG A 183 -8.44 4.85 0.50
N MET A 184 -9.17 4.77 -0.60
CA MET A 184 -8.91 3.85 -1.72
C MET A 184 -7.63 4.24 -2.49
N GLY A 185 -7.07 3.28 -3.25
CA GLY A 185 -5.95 3.52 -4.16
C GLY A 185 -4.57 3.17 -3.58
N TYR A 186 -4.54 2.60 -2.38
CA TYR A 186 -3.31 2.15 -1.74
C TYR A 186 -3.16 0.64 -1.80
N PRO A 187 -1.91 0.11 -1.90
CA PRO A 187 -1.68 -1.32 -1.94
C PRO A 187 -2.08 -1.98 -0.61
N CYS A 188 -2.71 -3.13 -0.68
CA CYS A 188 -3.01 -3.92 0.51
C CYS A 188 -1.77 -4.66 1.02
N VAL A 189 -1.86 -5.22 2.23
CA VAL A 189 -0.76 -5.96 2.87
C VAL A 189 -0.23 -7.09 2.00
N GLY A 190 -1.09 -7.87 1.33
CA GLY A 190 -0.66 -8.95 0.43
C GLY A 190 0.09 -8.44 -0.79
N SER A 191 -0.32 -7.31 -1.36
CA SER A 191 0.41 -6.66 -2.46
C SER A 191 1.79 -6.18 -2.03
N TRP A 192 1.93 -5.62 -0.84
CA TRP A 192 3.23 -5.22 -0.29
C TRP A 192 4.15 -6.41 -0.03
N VAL A 193 3.62 -7.51 0.52
CA VAL A 193 4.39 -8.75 0.73
C VAL A 193 4.91 -9.31 -0.60
N THR A 194 4.03 -9.40 -1.60
CA THR A 194 4.41 -9.88 -2.94
C THR A 194 5.41 -8.94 -3.62
N TYR A 195 5.20 -7.62 -3.50
CA TYR A 195 6.14 -6.63 -4.04
C TYR A 195 7.52 -6.73 -3.38
N GLY A 196 7.57 -6.91 -2.06
CA GLY A 196 8.82 -6.95 -1.31
C GLY A 196 9.60 -8.25 -1.45
N LEU A 197 8.91 -9.38 -1.46
CA LEU A 197 9.54 -10.71 -1.39
C LEU A 197 9.45 -11.53 -2.69
N GLY A 198 8.51 -11.18 -3.58
CA GLY A 198 8.23 -11.98 -4.77
C GLY A 198 7.42 -13.24 -4.46
N SER A 199 7.56 -14.25 -5.30
CA SER A 199 6.92 -15.56 -5.21
C SER A 199 7.92 -16.67 -5.45
N GLU A 200 7.83 -17.74 -4.70
CA GLU A 200 8.61 -18.96 -4.93
C GLU A 200 8.02 -19.84 -6.06
N SER A 201 6.80 -19.56 -6.49
CA SER A 201 6.09 -20.31 -7.53
C SER A 201 5.89 -19.48 -8.79
N ASP A 202 6.26 -20.05 -9.94
CA ASP A 202 6.01 -19.47 -11.26
C ASP A 202 4.64 -19.90 -11.83
N ALA A 203 4.03 -20.93 -11.26
CA ALA A 203 2.81 -21.54 -11.78
C ALA A 203 1.54 -21.15 -11.03
N LEU A 204 1.67 -20.60 -9.83
CA LEU A 204 0.55 -20.24 -8.97
C LEU A 204 0.55 -18.73 -8.65
N PRO A 205 -0.63 -18.11 -8.46
CA PRO A 205 -0.69 -16.75 -8.00
C PRO A 205 0.04 -16.59 -6.67
N SER A 206 0.90 -15.59 -6.57
CA SER A 206 1.67 -15.28 -5.36
C SER A 206 0.79 -14.75 -4.21
N PHE A 207 -0.31 -14.11 -4.55
CA PHE A 207 -1.28 -13.58 -3.61
C PHE A 207 -2.68 -14.07 -3.97
N VAL A 208 -3.21 -14.97 -3.16
CA VAL A 208 -4.55 -15.55 -3.32
C VAL A 208 -5.50 -14.95 -2.29
N VAL A 209 -6.69 -14.60 -2.73
CA VAL A 209 -7.78 -14.10 -1.89
C VAL A 209 -8.92 -15.09 -1.92
N MET A 210 -9.35 -15.54 -0.77
CA MET A 210 -10.53 -16.38 -0.59
C MET A 210 -11.63 -15.60 0.13
N SER A 211 -12.86 -15.78 -0.28
CA SER A 211 -14.01 -15.18 0.37
C SER A 211 -14.81 -16.24 1.14
N ASP A 212 -15.78 -15.76 1.92
CA ASP A 212 -16.67 -16.62 2.68
C ASP A 212 -17.34 -17.69 1.80
N PRO A 213 -17.16 -18.99 2.10
CA PRO A 213 -17.76 -20.08 1.31
C PRO A 213 -19.29 -20.09 1.35
N LEU A 214 -19.89 -19.49 2.36
CA LEU A 214 -21.34 -19.35 2.49
C LEU A 214 -21.89 -18.17 1.67
N ASN A 215 -21.01 -17.46 0.94
CA ASN A 215 -21.37 -16.34 0.07
C ASN A 215 -22.20 -15.25 0.77
N ARG A 216 -21.93 -14.97 2.04
CA ARG A 216 -22.58 -13.91 2.83
C ARG A 216 -22.16 -12.49 2.39
N GLY A 217 -21.45 -12.39 1.29
CA GLY A 217 -21.00 -11.16 0.67
C GLY A 217 -19.51 -10.87 0.83
N LEU A 218 -19.05 -9.96 0.00
CA LEU A 218 -17.68 -9.45 0.05
C LEU A 218 -17.61 -8.25 1.01
N PRO A 219 -16.45 -7.95 1.56
CA PRO A 219 -16.27 -6.75 2.36
C PRO A 219 -16.64 -5.50 1.55
N LYS A 220 -17.16 -4.47 2.23
CA LYS A 220 -17.41 -3.18 1.60
C LYS A 220 -16.14 -2.68 0.93
N GLY A 221 -16.27 -2.16 -0.31
CA GLY A 221 -15.12 -1.84 -1.15
C GLY A 221 -14.61 -3.00 -2.01
N LYS A 222 -15.12 -4.21 -1.81
CA LYS A 222 -14.82 -5.41 -2.66
C LYS A 222 -13.31 -5.53 -2.97
N ALA A 223 -12.95 -5.61 -4.25
CA ALA A 223 -11.57 -5.80 -4.72
C ALA A 223 -10.59 -4.70 -4.26
N LEU A 224 -11.07 -3.54 -3.85
CA LEU A 224 -10.21 -2.48 -3.32
C LEU A 224 -9.53 -2.87 -1.99
N ASN A 225 -10.05 -3.88 -1.28
CA ASN A 225 -9.44 -4.40 -0.05
C ASN A 225 -8.22 -5.31 -0.29
N TRP A 226 -8.04 -5.81 -1.53
CA TRP A 226 -6.91 -6.66 -1.93
C TRP A 226 -6.26 -6.21 -3.24
N GLY A 227 -6.46 -4.96 -3.58
CA GLY A 227 -5.90 -4.33 -4.77
C GLY A 227 -4.43 -3.96 -4.63
N ALA A 228 -3.74 -3.87 -5.77
CA ALA A 228 -2.37 -3.41 -5.84
C ALA A 228 -2.22 -1.89 -5.62
N GLY A 229 -3.31 -1.13 -5.61
CA GLY A 229 -3.28 0.33 -5.47
C GLY A 229 -2.45 0.99 -6.57
N PHE A 230 -1.43 1.74 -6.19
CA PHE A 230 -0.49 2.39 -7.12
C PHE A 230 0.66 1.46 -7.58
N LEU A 231 0.76 0.24 -7.02
CA LEU A 231 1.71 -0.75 -7.52
C LEU A 231 1.20 -1.37 -8.85
N PRO A 232 2.08 -1.94 -9.67
CA PRO A 232 1.68 -2.70 -10.85
C PRO A 232 0.66 -3.79 -10.54
N SER A 233 -0.27 -4.03 -11.46
CA SER A 233 -1.38 -4.98 -11.28
C SER A 233 -0.94 -6.43 -11.04
N VAL A 234 0.28 -6.79 -11.40
CA VAL A 234 0.85 -8.12 -11.14
C VAL A 234 0.92 -8.46 -9.65
N TYR A 235 0.92 -7.46 -8.78
CA TYR A 235 0.92 -7.64 -7.31
C TYR A 235 -0.48 -7.68 -6.70
N GLN A 236 -1.53 -7.61 -7.51
CA GLN A 236 -2.92 -7.68 -7.04
C GLN A 236 -3.29 -9.10 -6.62
N GLY A 237 -4.13 -9.20 -5.59
CA GLY A 237 -4.66 -10.49 -5.15
C GLY A 237 -5.56 -11.15 -6.19
N THR A 238 -5.34 -12.43 -6.43
CA THR A 238 -6.18 -13.26 -7.28
C THR A 238 -7.33 -13.83 -6.44
N TRP A 239 -8.54 -13.35 -6.70
CA TRP A 239 -9.71 -13.81 -5.97
C TRP A 239 -10.20 -15.16 -6.49
N LEU A 240 -10.20 -16.16 -5.61
CA LEU A 240 -10.82 -17.46 -5.82
C LEU A 240 -12.27 -17.42 -5.33
N LYS A 241 -13.18 -17.59 -6.27
CA LYS A 241 -14.62 -17.66 -5.96
C LYS A 241 -14.95 -19.00 -5.30
N PRO A 242 -15.81 -19.01 -4.27
CA PRO A 242 -16.20 -20.26 -3.62
C PRO A 242 -17.15 -21.13 -4.47
N GLN A 243 -17.76 -20.55 -5.50
CA GLN A 243 -18.71 -21.22 -6.39
C GLN A 243 -18.55 -20.76 -7.84
N GLY A 244 -18.85 -21.65 -8.80
CA GLY A 244 -18.73 -21.39 -10.22
C GLY A 244 -17.28 -21.49 -10.71
N GLU A 245 -16.91 -20.71 -11.74
CA GLU A 245 -15.53 -20.63 -12.19
C GLU A 245 -14.65 -19.98 -11.11
N PRO A 246 -13.62 -20.69 -10.62
CA PRO A 246 -12.85 -20.22 -9.45
C PRO A 246 -12.14 -18.90 -9.70
N ILE A 247 -11.65 -18.67 -10.90
CA ILE A 247 -10.97 -17.43 -11.31
C ILE A 247 -11.77 -16.80 -12.45
N ALA A 248 -12.06 -15.51 -12.33
CA ALA A 248 -12.78 -14.78 -13.37
C ALA A 248 -11.89 -14.62 -14.63
N ASN A 249 -12.54 -14.71 -15.80
CA ASN A 249 -11.91 -14.43 -17.10
C ASN A 249 -10.74 -15.35 -17.47
N LEU A 250 -10.68 -16.58 -16.95
CA LEU A 250 -9.71 -17.58 -17.39
C LEU A 250 -9.93 -18.00 -18.84
N LYS A 251 -11.18 -18.04 -19.27
CA LYS A 251 -11.53 -18.33 -20.66
C LYS A 251 -11.66 -17.02 -21.42
N PRO A 252 -11.03 -16.91 -22.60
CA PRO A 252 -11.24 -15.74 -23.45
C PRO A 252 -12.70 -15.64 -23.85
N PRO A 253 -13.24 -14.42 -24.05
CA PRO A 253 -14.56 -14.24 -24.63
C PRO A 253 -14.65 -14.94 -25.99
N ALA A 254 -15.83 -15.47 -26.33
CA ALA A 254 -16.04 -16.26 -27.56
C ALA A 254 -15.65 -15.52 -28.88
N ASN A 255 -15.58 -14.21 -28.84
CA ASN A 255 -15.18 -13.34 -29.96
C ASN A 255 -13.69 -13.01 -30.00
N LEU A 256 -12.88 -13.50 -29.05
CA LEU A 256 -11.45 -13.28 -28.99
C LEU A 256 -10.73 -14.57 -29.37
N ASN A 257 -10.01 -14.58 -30.50
CA ASN A 257 -9.17 -15.72 -30.85
C ASN A 257 -7.81 -15.65 -30.14
N GLU A 258 -7.13 -16.79 -30.01
CA GLU A 258 -5.85 -16.90 -29.32
C GLU A 258 -4.75 -15.96 -29.85
N GLN A 259 -4.78 -15.65 -31.16
CA GLN A 259 -3.80 -14.75 -31.79
C GLN A 259 -3.96 -13.30 -31.28
N ARG A 260 -5.21 -12.84 -31.03
CA ARG A 260 -5.48 -11.52 -30.48
C ARG A 260 -5.22 -11.43 -28.97
N GLN A 261 -5.16 -12.57 -28.28
CA GLN A 261 -4.87 -12.61 -26.87
C GLN A 261 -3.36 -12.56 -26.57
N ARG A 262 -2.53 -12.93 -27.54
CA ARG A 262 -1.06 -12.97 -27.43
C ARG A 262 -0.37 -11.71 -27.99
N ALA A 263 -1.10 -10.84 -28.65
CA ALA A 263 -0.63 -9.55 -29.17
C ALA A 263 -0.85 -8.43 -28.15
#